data_0ead6f496803995d37c26d27d60f5adf
#
_entry.id   0ead6f496803995d37c26d27d60f5adf
#
_cell.length_a   1.000
_cell.length_b   1.000
_cell.length_c   1.000
_cell.angle_alpha   90.00
_cell.angle_beta   90.00
_cell.angle_gamma   90.00
#
_symmetry.space_group_name_H-M   'P 1'
#
loop_
_entity.id
_entity.type
_entity.pdbx_description
1 polymer ?
#
loop_
_entity_poly.entity_id
_entity_poly.type
_entity_poly.pdbx_seq_one_letter_code
_entity_poly.pdbx_strand_id
1 'polypeptide(L)'
;MLRIAICCGGGFSSSTMAAHLNKQLAAKHLEDKVFLEFIPFANLYGDDSAFITGTHRDRQDEVDVALLCPHLEFDAKRAVDAGKIHIPIFLLPMRLYGLVDIENLIEEAEDVLELWNNGTPNIVTFPDEPRSIMAKRTVSHRRWIAQSK
;
A
#
# COMPACT_ATOMS: atom_id res chain seq x y z
N MET A 1 -7.93 14.43 -3.88
CA MET A 1 -7.72 13.63 -2.65
C MET A 1 -6.94 12.37 -2.98
N LEU A 2 -5.91 12.07 -2.22
CA LEU A 2 -5.16 10.81 -2.37
C LEU A 2 -5.89 9.70 -1.63
N ARG A 3 -6.20 8.61 -2.32
CA ARG A 3 -6.93 7.48 -1.76
C ARG A 3 -5.98 6.29 -1.64
N ILE A 4 -5.71 5.87 -0.41
CA ILE A 4 -4.73 4.82 -0.12
C ILE A 4 -5.44 3.61 0.48
N ALA A 5 -5.19 2.43 -0.07
CA ALA A 5 -5.60 1.18 0.55
C ALA A 5 -4.39 0.58 1.28
N ILE A 6 -4.61 0.13 2.52
CA ILE A 6 -3.66 -0.71 3.24
C ILE A 6 -4.18 -2.13 3.14
N CYS A 7 -3.38 -3.03 2.61
CA CYS A 7 -3.80 -4.41 2.34
C CYS A 7 -2.99 -5.43 3.12
N CYS A 8 -3.68 -6.47 3.61
CA CYS A 8 -3.03 -7.69 4.09
C CYS A 8 -3.87 -8.89 3.69
N GLY A 9 -3.49 -10.08 4.11
CA GLY A 9 -4.15 -11.33 3.73
C GLY A 9 -5.52 -11.58 4.37
N GLY A 10 -5.94 -10.74 5.27
CA GLY A 10 -7.15 -10.91 6.06
C GLY A 10 -6.83 -10.62 7.50
N GLY A 11 -5.66 -10.07 7.72
CA GLY A 11 -5.05 -9.94 9.01
C GLY A 11 -5.55 -8.79 9.84
N PHE A 12 -5.55 -9.07 11.09
CA PHE A 12 -5.90 -8.16 12.15
C PHE A 12 -4.92 -6.97 12.22
N SER A 13 -3.64 -7.21 11.91
CA SER A 13 -2.60 -6.18 12.04
C SER A 13 -2.81 -4.97 11.13
N SER A 14 -3.24 -5.20 9.89
CA SER A 14 -3.45 -4.08 8.95
C SER A 14 -4.67 -3.24 9.30
N SER A 15 -5.72 -3.85 9.86
CA SER A 15 -6.89 -3.08 10.30
C SER A 15 -6.52 -2.22 11.52
N THR A 16 -5.71 -2.74 12.44
CA THR A 16 -5.21 -1.97 13.58
C THR A 16 -4.33 -0.82 13.13
N MET A 17 -3.45 -1.08 12.16
CA MET A 17 -2.59 -0.06 11.57
C MET A 17 -3.43 1.05 10.91
N ALA A 18 -4.45 0.68 10.12
CA ALA A 18 -5.30 1.67 9.46
C ALA A 18 -6.05 2.53 10.48
N ALA A 19 -6.54 1.94 11.56
CA ALA A 19 -7.20 2.70 12.62
C ALA A 19 -6.23 3.69 13.27
N HIS A 20 -5.01 3.27 13.54
CA HIS A 20 -3.98 4.14 14.13
C HIS A 20 -3.62 5.29 13.19
N LEU A 21 -3.43 4.99 11.91
CA LEU A 21 -3.09 5.99 10.91
C LEU A 21 -4.22 7.00 10.69
N ASN A 22 -5.48 6.54 10.75
CA ASN A 22 -6.62 7.45 10.64
C ASN A 22 -6.69 8.41 11.82
N LYS A 23 -6.30 7.98 13.02
CA LYS A 23 -6.17 8.89 14.16
C LYS A 23 -5.11 9.94 13.91
N GLN A 24 -3.99 9.57 13.29
CA GLN A 24 -2.94 10.53 12.93
C GLN A 24 -3.42 11.53 11.87
N LEU A 25 -4.18 11.06 10.88
CA LEU A 25 -4.78 11.95 9.88
C LEU A 25 -5.64 13.02 10.53
N ALA A 26 -6.51 12.60 11.46
CA ALA A 26 -7.39 13.51 12.17
C ALA A 26 -6.58 14.51 13.01
N ALA A 27 -5.56 14.03 13.72
CA ALA A 27 -4.73 14.88 14.57
C ALA A 27 -3.94 15.92 13.78
N LYS A 28 -3.62 15.63 12.51
CA LYS A 28 -2.84 16.53 11.64
C LYS A 28 -3.71 17.31 10.65
N HIS A 29 -5.03 17.17 10.77
CA HIS A 29 -6.01 17.85 9.89
C HIS A 29 -5.79 17.55 8.41
N LEU A 30 -5.51 16.27 8.09
CA LEU A 30 -5.25 15.82 6.72
C LEU A 30 -6.41 15.04 6.11
N GLU A 31 -7.54 14.93 6.83
CA GLU A 31 -8.66 14.09 6.41
C GLU A 31 -9.31 14.54 5.09
N ASP A 32 -9.19 15.81 4.76
CA ASP A 32 -9.70 16.36 3.51
C ASP A 32 -8.76 16.15 2.32
N LYS A 33 -7.52 15.71 2.58
CA LYS A 33 -6.49 15.53 1.55
C LYS A 33 -6.18 14.07 1.28
N VAL A 34 -6.38 13.20 2.27
CA VAL A 34 -6.03 11.79 2.20
C VAL A 34 -7.16 10.95 2.77
N PHE A 35 -7.56 9.95 2.00
CA PHE A 35 -8.49 8.91 2.45
C PHE A 35 -7.71 7.61 2.58
N LEU A 36 -7.78 6.97 3.74
CA LEU A 36 -7.07 5.74 4.04
C LEU A 36 -8.06 4.68 4.50
N GLU A 37 -8.01 3.52 3.86
CA GLU A 37 -8.91 2.41 4.20
C GLU A 37 -8.12 1.10 4.22
N PHE A 38 -8.44 0.26 5.21
CA PHE A 38 -7.97 -1.11 5.19
C PHE A 38 -8.86 -1.93 4.26
N ILE A 39 -8.25 -2.63 3.29
CA ILE A 39 -8.95 -3.53 2.38
C ILE A 39 -8.14 -4.82 2.33
N PRO A 40 -8.69 -5.97 2.74
CA PRO A 40 -7.99 -7.24 2.55
C PRO A 40 -7.61 -7.40 1.07
N PHE A 41 -6.43 -7.93 0.79
CA PHE A 41 -5.91 -7.93 -0.58
C PHE A 41 -6.86 -8.63 -1.56
N ALA A 42 -7.42 -9.77 -1.17
CA ALA A 42 -8.37 -10.47 -2.04
C ALA A 42 -9.62 -9.64 -2.34
N ASN A 43 -10.03 -8.79 -1.39
CA ASN A 43 -11.18 -7.89 -1.60
C ASN A 43 -10.83 -6.76 -2.57
N LEU A 44 -9.57 -6.40 -2.65
CA LEU A 44 -9.15 -5.31 -3.54
C LEU A 44 -9.51 -5.62 -4.99
N TYR A 45 -9.28 -6.84 -5.44
CA TYR A 45 -9.56 -7.24 -6.82
C TYR A 45 -10.76 -8.19 -6.96
N GLY A 46 -11.54 -8.36 -5.88
CA GLY A 46 -12.78 -9.12 -5.95
C GLY A 46 -12.61 -10.62 -6.13
N ASP A 47 -11.60 -11.21 -5.48
CA ASP A 47 -11.36 -12.66 -5.57
C ASP A 47 -12.40 -13.43 -4.76
N ASP A 48 -13.28 -14.15 -5.46
CA ASP A 48 -14.37 -14.92 -4.86
C ASP A 48 -13.86 -16.05 -3.97
N SER A 49 -12.71 -16.62 -4.30
CA SER A 49 -12.20 -17.79 -3.58
C SER A 49 -11.81 -17.49 -2.15
N ALA A 50 -11.56 -16.19 -1.83
CA ALA A 50 -11.14 -15.76 -0.50
C ALA A 50 -12.34 -15.38 0.38
N PHE A 51 -13.58 -15.47 -0.12
CA PHE A 51 -14.71 -14.89 0.56
C PHE A 51 -15.77 -15.84 0.98
N ILE A 52 -16.19 -15.65 2.20
CA ILE A 52 -17.33 -16.34 2.78
C ILE A 52 -18.60 -15.47 2.68
N THR A 53 -18.46 -14.18 2.44
CA THR A 53 -19.55 -13.22 2.64
C THR A 53 -20.17 -12.64 1.37
N GLY A 54 -19.76 -13.07 0.20
CA GLY A 54 -20.54 -12.80 -1.02
C GLY A 54 -20.47 -11.40 -1.62
N THR A 55 -19.60 -10.53 -1.19
CA THR A 55 -19.36 -9.27 -1.89
C THR A 55 -18.12 -9.42 -2.76
N HIS A 56 -18.34 -9.67 -4.05
CA HIS A 56 -17.27 -9.99 -5.01
C HIS A 56 -16.90 -8.79 -5.88
N ARG A 57 -17.06 -7.59 -5.32
CA ARG A 57 -16.80 -6.38 -6.07
C ARG A 57 -15.31 -6.06 -6.11
N ASP A 58 -14.78 -5.82 -7.31
CA ASP A 58 -13.46 -5.25 -7.50
C ASP A 58 -13.50 -3.80 -7.00
N ARG A 59 -12.61 -3.47 -6.08
CA ARG A 59 -12.59 -2.17 -5.42
C ARG A 59 -11.46 -1.26 -5.89
N GLN A 60 -10.73 -1.67 -6.94
CA GLN A 60 -9.57 -0.90 -7.39
C GLN A 60 -9.92 0.51 -7.84
N ASP A 61 -11.12 0.72 -8.37
CA ASP A 61 -11.56 2.06 -8.79
C ASP A 61 -11.77 3.02 -7.63
N GLU A 62 -11.81 2.50 -6.40
CA GLU A 62 -12.07 3.32 -5.21
C GLU A 62 -10.78 3.85 -4.58
N VAL A 63 -9.61 3.41 -5.07
CA VAL A 63 -8.32 3.81 -4.50
C VAL A 63 -7.34 4.17 -5.60
N ASP A 64 -6.36 4.99 -5.26
CA ASP A 64 -5.32 5.42 -6.20
C ASP A 64 -4.09 4.52 -6.12
N VAL A 65 -3.78 4.01 -4.94
CA VAL A 65 -2.60 3.20 -4.69
C VAL A 65 -2.88 2.25 -3.53
N ALA A 66 -2.35 1.04 -3.62
CA ALA A 66 -2.46 0.06 -2.54
C ALA A 66 -1.07 -0.24 -1.98
N LEU A 67 -0.93 -0.10 -0.66
CA LEU A 67 0.30 -0.41 0.05
C LEU A 67 0.08 -1.72 0.81
N LEU A 68 0.89 -2.71 0.49
CA LEU A 68 0.71 -4.08 0.95
C LEU A 68 1.71 -4.40 2.06
N CYS A 69 1.27 -5.17 3.05
CA CYS A 69 2.19 -5.69 4.05
C CYS A 69 3.20 -6.65 3.38
N PRO A 70 4.43 -6.74 3.92
CA PRO A 70 5.52 -7.46 3.25
C PRO A 70 5.24 -8.93 2.96
N HIS A 71 4.47 -9.60 3.80
CA HIS A 71 4.20 -11.02 3.65
C HIS A 71 3.23 -11.36 2.51
N LEU A 72 2.70 -10.36 1.82
CA LEU A 72 1.83 -10.57 0.65
C LEU A 72 2.61 -10.67 -0.66
N GLU A 73 3.93 -10.72 -0.63
CA GLU A 73 4.73 -10.73 -1.87
C GLU A 73 4.28 -11.81 -2.85
N PHE A 74 4.08 -13.03 -2.36
CA PHE A 74 3.69 -14.14 -3.21
C PHE A 74 2.28 -13.93 -3.80
N ASP A 75 1.32 -13.56 -2.95
CA ASP A 75 -0.06 -13.34 -3.40
C ASP A 75 -0.14 -12.19 -4.39
N ALA A 76 0.65 -11.13 -4.16
CA ALA A 76 0.69 -9.98 -5.05
C ALA A 76 1.21 -10.37 -6.44
N LYS A 77 2.28 -11.16 -6.50
CA LYS A 77 2.84 -11.63 -7.77
C LYS A 77 1.83 -12.47 -8.54
N ARG A 78 1.11 -13.36 -7.85
CA ARG A 78 0.09 -14.19 -8.49
C ARG A 78 -1.02 -13.35 -9.09
N ALA A 79 -1.51 -12.36 -8.35
CA ALA A 79 -2.60 -11.51 -8.83
C ALA A 79 -2.16 -10.66 -10.02
N VAL A 80 -0.94 -10.14 -10.00
CA VAL A 80 -0.39 -9.36 -11.12
C VAL A 80 -0.22 -10.24 -12.35
N ASP A 81 0.36 -11.43 -12.19
CA ASP A 81 0.58 -12.37 -13.30
C ASP A 81 -0.74 -12.83 -13.92
N ALA A 82 -1.80 -12.91 -13.12
CA ALA A 82 -3.13 -13.28 -13.60
C ALA A 82 -3.87 -12.12 -14.27
N GLY A 83 -3.27 -10.93 -14.33
CA GLY A 83 -3.89 -9.77 -14.95
C GLY A 83 -5.01 -9.15 -14.14
N LYS A 84 -5.08 -9.39 -12.85
CA LYS A 84 -6.18 -8.93 -12.00
C LYS A 84 -5.98 -7.53 -11.41
N ILE A 85 -4.76 -7.00 -11.48
CA ILE A 85 -4.40 -5.72 -10.84
C ILE A 85 -4.17 -4.67 -11.90
N HIS A 86 -4.87 -3.55 -11.80
CA HIS A 86 -4.75 -2.44 -12.75
C HIS A 86 -4.47 -1.08 -12.07
N ILE A 87 -4.20 -1.09 -10.76
CA ILE A 87 -3.72 0.10 -10.04
C ILE A 87 -2.33 -0.19 -9.50
N PRO A 88 -1.55 0.85 -9.13
CA PRO A 88 -0.23 0.58 -8.55
C PRO A 88 -0.35 -0.09 -7.19
N ILE A 89 0.41 -1.15 -7.01
CA ILE A 89 0.57 -1.81 -5.71
C ILE A 89 2.03 -1.80 -5.33
N PHE A 90 2.32 -1.68 -4.05
CA PHE A 90 3.67 -1.58 -3.53
C PHE A 90 3.79 -2.38 -2.23
N LEU A 91 4.85 -3.18 -2.12
CA LEU A 91 5.12 -3.95 -0.91
C LEU A 91 5.97 -3.11 0.04
N LEU A 92 5.44 -2.83 1.22
CA LEU A 92 6.14 -2.00 2.20
C LEU A 92 7.37 -2.72 2.74
N PRO A 93 8.49 -1.99 2.97
CA PRO A 93 9.62 -2.54 3.71
C PRO A 93 9.20 -3.01 5.10
N MET A 94 9.80 -4.09 5.58
CA MET A 94 9.41 -4.70 6.86
C MET A 94 9.45 -3.71 8.03
N ARG A 95 10.53 -2.94 8.13
CA ARG A 95 10.68 -1.97 9.22
C ARG A 95 9.73 -0.80 9.10
N LEU A 96 9.49 -0.34 7.89
CA LEU A 96 8.53 0.73 7.64
C LEU A 96 7.13 0.28 8.00
N TYR A 97 6.76 -0.94 7.64
CA TYR A 97 5.46 -1.51 7.99
C TYR A 97 5.24 -1.52 9.51
N GLY A 98 6.28 -1.88 10.27
CA GLY A 98 6.17 -1.97 11.73
C GLY A 98 6.20 -0.63 12.45
N LEU A 99 6.77 0.40 11.83
CA LEU A 99 7.02 1.69 12.48
C LEU A 99 6.39 2.88 11.73
N VAL A 100 5.51 2.59 10.78
CA VAL A 100 4.99 3.62 9.87
C VAL A 100 4.19 4.68 10.62
N ASP A 101 4.43 5.94 10.26
CA ASP A 101 3.54 7.04 10.63
C ASP A 101 2.88 7.59 9.36
N ILE A 102 1.87 8.44 9.55
CA ILE A 102 1.04 8.88 8.42
C ILE A 102 1.82 9.72 7.42
N GLU A 103 2.77 10.54 7.88
CA GLU A 103 3.52 11.39 6.96
C GLU A 103 4.42 10.56 6.04
N ASN A 104 5.13 9.57 6.60
CA ASN A 104 5.94 8.66 5.82
C ASN A 104 5.08 7.85 4.85
N LEU A 105 3.91 7.41 5.28
CA LEU A 105 3.02 6.62 4.45
C LEU A 105 2.49 7.43 3.25
N ILE A 106 2.09 8.67 3.50
CA ILE A 106 1.61 9.55 2.42
C ILE A 106 2.72 9.78 1.39
N GLU A 107 3.93 10.08 1.85
CA GLU A 107 5.07 10.31 0.96
C GLU A 107 5.38 9.07 0.14
N GLU A 108 5.36 7.91 0.77
CA GLU A 108 5.59 6.65 0.07
C GLU A 108 4.53 6.42 -1.01
N ALA A 109 3.27 6.62 -0.68
CA ALA A 109 2.16 6.47 -1.62
C ALA A 109 2.28 7.45 -2.79
N GLU A 110 2.62 8.69 -2.52
CA GLU A 110 2.79 9.70 -3.55
C GLU A 110 3.90 9.33 -4.53
N ASP A 111 5.04 8.86 -4.00
CA ASP A 111 6.18 8.51 -4.81
C ASP A 111 5.92 7.24 -5.63
N VAL A 112 5.22 6.27 -5.07
CA VAL A 112 4.81 5.06 -5.79
C VAL A 112 3.85 5.43 -6.94
N LEU A 113 2.90 6.31 -6.67
CA LEU A 113 1.96 6.74 -7.70
C LEU A 113 2.66 7.50 -8.82
N GLU A 114 3.65 8.32 -8.49
CA GLU A 114 4.45 9.03 -9.49
C GLU A 114 5.20 8.04 -10.39
N LEU A 115 5.84 7.03 -9.82
CA LEU A 115 6.51 6.00 -10.59
C LEU A 115 5.54 5.28 -11.53
N TRP A 116 4.36 4.94 -11.04
CA TRP A 116 3.33 4.30 -11.84
C TRP A 116 2.92 5.18 -13.01
N ASN A 117 2.68 6.46 -12.75
CA ASN A 117 2.27 7.41 -13.80
C ASN A 117 3.37 7.63 -14.83
N ASN A 118 4.63 7.39 -14.47
CA ASN A 118 5.76 7.50 -15.37
C ASN A 118 6.08 6.19 -16.09
N GLY A 119 5.27 5.15 -15.91
CA GLY A 119 5.36 3.91 -16.67
C GLY A 119 5.97 2.72 -15.93
N THR A 120 6.27 2.85 -14.64
CA THR A 120 6.78 1.72 -13.86
C THR A 120 5.68 0.67 -13.68
N PRO A 121 5.93 -0.59 -14.06
CA PRO A 121 4.89 -1.63 -13.97
C PRO A 121 4.74 -2.17 -12.55
N ASN A 122 3.66 -2.92 -12.34
CA ASN A 122 3.45 -3.63 -11.09
C ASN A 122 4.36 -4.86 -11.00
N ILE A 123 4.79 -5.26 -9.88
CA ILE A 123 4.62 -4.57 -8.59
C ILE A 123 5.60 -3.42 -8.59
N VAL A 124 5.13 -2.21 -8.23
CA VAL A 124 5.98 -1.02 -8.30
C VAL A 124 7.12 -1.14 -7.31
N THR A 125 8.33 -0.78 -7.76
CA THR A 125 9.53 -0.76 -6.92
C THR A 125 10.32 0.50 -7.22
N PHE A 126 11.05 0.99 -6.23
CA PHE A 126 12.00 2.08 -6.47
C PHE A 126 13.22 1.52 -7.22
N PRO A 127 13.82 2.30 -8.14
CA PRO A 127 14.93 1.80 -8.95
C PRO A 127 16.14 1.29 -8.16
N ASP A 128 16.37 1.85 -6.97
CA ASP A 128 17.46 1.46 -6.09
C ASP A 128 17.05 0.39 -5.06
N GLU A 129 15.78 -0.05 -5.08
CA GLU A 129 15.24 -1.04 -4.15
C GLU A 129 14.44 -2.10 -4.91
N PRO A 130 15.08 -2.95 -5.71
CA PRO A 130 14.33 -3.91 -6.56
C PRO A 130 13.47 -4.90 -5.78
N ARG A 131 13.78 -5.11 -4.49
CA ARG A 131 12.89 -5.84 -3.57
C ARG A 131 12.64 -4.96 -2.37
N SER A 132 11.56 -4.19 -2.42
CA SER A 132 11.24 -3.21 -1.37
C SER A 132 11.12 -3.84 0.01
N ILE A 133 10.65 -5.08 0.11
CA ILE A 133 10.52 -5.75 1.42
C ILE A 133 11.89 -5.97 2.10
N MET A 134 12.97 -5.98 1.33
CA MET A 134 14.33 -6.14 1.84
C MET A 134 14.99 -4.80 2.22
N ALA A 135 14.35 -3.69 1.92
CA ALA A 135 14.87 -2.39 2.28
C ALA A 135 14.85 -2.21 3.80
N LYS A 136 15.90 -1.64 4.34
CA LYS A 136 16.07 -1.53 5.81
C LYS A 136 15.60 -0.19 6.36
N ARG A 137 15.06 0.67 5.53
CA ARG A 137 14.62 1.99 5.96
C ARG A 137 13.37 1.93 6.84
N THR A 138 13.29 2.88 7.77
CA THR A 138 12.13 3.06 8.65
C THR A 138 11.34 4.32 8.32
N VAL A 139 11.74 5.01 7.26
CA VAL A 139 11.13 6.25 6.78
C VAL A 139 10.76 6.09 5.31
N SER A 140 10.01 7.04 4.76
CA SER A 140 9.69 7.04 3.34
C SER A 140 10.97 7.06 2.51
N HIS A 141 10.89 6.55 1.29
CA HIS A 141 12.03 6.55 0.36
C HIS A 141 12.58 7.96 0.16
N ARG A 142 11.71 8.93 0.03
CA ARG A 142 12.05 10.34 -0.12
C ARG A 142 12.93 10.83 1.02
N ARG A 143 12.56 10.52 2.26
CA ARG A 143 13.31 10.93 3.44
C ARG A 143 14.62 10.18 3.57
N TRP A 144 14.60 8.90 3.23
CA TRP A 144 15.81 8.07 3.28
C TRP A 144 16.87 8.60 2.30
N ILE A 145 16.47 8.94 1.08
CA ILE A 145 17.37 9.55 0.09
C ILE A 145 17.94 10.86 0.63
N ALA A 146 17.11 11.71 1.22
CA ALA A 146 17.55 12.99 1.77
C ALA A 146 18.57 12.80 2.90
N GLN A 147 18.41 11.76 3.72
CA GLN A 147 19.33 11.46 4.82
C GLN A 147 20.67 10.90 4.34
N SER A 148 20.70 10.31 3.15
CA SER A 148 21.90 9.65 2.61
C SER A 148 22.84 10.59 1.88
N LYS A 149 22.49 11.85 1.74
CA LYS A 149 23.31 12.85 1.04
C LYS A 149 24.24 13.61 1.98
#